data_ca9f41e22e755606385d1460a9428279
#
_entry.id   ca9f41e22e755606385d1460a9428279
#
_cell.length_a   1.000
_cell.length_b   1.000
_cell.length_c   1.000
_cell.angle_alpha   90.00
_cell.angle_beta   90.00
_cell.angle_gamma   90.00
#
_symmetry.space_group_name_H-M   'P 1'
#
loop_
_entity.id
_entity.type
_entity.pdbx_description
1 polymer ?
#
loop_
_entity_poly.entity_id
_entity_poly.type
_entity_poly.pdbx_seq_one_letter_code
_entity_poly.pdbx_strand_id
1 'polypeptide(L)'
;MALVTTTKMFEKAFDGNYAIGAFNINNMEIIQAITCAAAAKNSAVMLQVSKGALKFAGPGYLKGMVDAAVAETGIDIALHLDHGPDIESVKECIDYGFTSVMFDGSHYEYEENVKKTKEAADYAHSKGVVIEAELGRLAGIEDDVNVDSRDATYTDPEQAADFVARTGVDSLAIAIGTSHGAYKFKGEAKLDFGRLAKITENLDKYGFKKYPIVLHGASAVDPTVVELCNQYGAQIKGAKGMPAEMLRKAASMAVCKINMDTDLRLGMTAAVRRALAEKPDAFDPRGYLGDARMFLQAIVEDKIDNVLGSAGSMR
;
A
#
# COMPACT_ATOMS: atom_id res chain seq x y z
N MET A 1 -19.41 -10.34 9.14
CA MET A 1 -18.22 -9.66 9.68
C MET A 1 -18.18 -8.25 9.13
N ALA A 2 -17.43 -7.32 9.74
CA ALA A 2 -17.33 -5.94 9.31
C ALA A 2 -15.86 -5.63 8.98
N LEU A 3 -15.63 -4.54 8.23
CA LEU A 3 -14.31 -3.96 8.07
C LEU A 3 -13.66 -3.67 9.44
N VAL A 4 -12.34 -3.81 9.54
CA VAL A 4 -11.57 -3.55 10.76
C VAL A 4 -10.67 -2.32 10.59
N THR A 5 -10.26 -1.69 11.69
CA THR A 5 -9.17 -0.71 11.69
C THR A 5 -7.82 -1.41 11.64
N THR A 6 -6.75 -0.68 11.32
CA THR A 6 -5.41 -1.25 11.24
C THR A 6 -4.75 -1.50 12.60
N THR A 7 -5.30 -0.98 13.70
CA THR A 7 -4.68 -1.02 15.03
C THR A 7 -4.21 -2.41 15.43
N LYS A 8 -5.16 -3.38 15.52
CA LYS A 8 -4.81 -4.76 15.89
C LYS A 8 -3.99 -5.48 14.82
N MET A 9 -4.20 -5.13 13.54
CA MET A 9 -3.42 -5.71 12.44
C MET A 9 -1.94 -5.33 12.59
N PHE A 10 -1.65 -4.06 12.88
CA PHE A 10 -0.29 -3.56 13.04
C PHE A 10 0.37 -4.02 14.36
N GLU A 11 -0.38 -4.12 15.46
CA GLU A 11 0.10 -4.74 16.70
C GLU A 11 0.61 -6.16 16.45
N LYS A 12 -0.21 -7.00 15.80
CA LYS A 12 0.16 -8.37 15.43
C LYS A 12 1.34 -8.41 14.44
N ALA A 13 1.36 -7.50 13.46
CA ALA A 13 2.42 -7.42 12.47
C ALA A 13 3.76 -7.10 13.13
N PHE A 14 3.78 -6.11 14.01
CA PHE A 14 4.97 -5.73 14.77
C PHE A 14 5.50 -6.90 15.62
N ASP A 15 4.63 -7.54 16.40
CA ASP A 15 5.00 -8.65 17.28
C ASP A 15 5.40 -9.92 16.51
N GLY A 16 4.80 -10.12 15.33
CA GLY A 16 5.07 -11.26 14.45
C GLY A 16 6.24 -11.05 13.49
N ASN A 17 6.85 -9.86 13.44
CA ASN A 17 7.92 -9.52 12.49
C ASN A 17 7.54 -9.73 11.02
N TYR A 18 6.32 -9.33 10.65
CA TYR A 18 5.81 -9.34 9.28
C TYR A 18 5.17 -8.00 8.94
N ALA A 19 4.84 -7.77 7.68
CA ALA A 19 4.09 -6.59 7.27
C ALA A 19 2.73 -6.98 6.67
N ILE A 20 1.72 -6.14 6.86
CA ILE A 20 0.43 -6.25 6.17
C ILE A 20 0.60 -5.67 4.76
N GLY A 21 0.16 -6.42 3.76
CA GLY A 21 0.09 -5.94 2.39
C GLY A 21 -1.06 -4.95 2.22
N ALA A 22 -0.73 -3.74 1.76
CA ALA A 22 -1.71 -2.74 1.35
C ALA A 22 -1.74 -2.70 -0.18
N PHE A 23 -2.80 -3.28 -0.75
CA PHE A 23 -2.95 -3.49 -2.17
C PHE A 23 -3.93 -2.50 -2.77
N ASN A 24 -3.51 -1.77 -3.84
CA ASN A 24 -4.38 -0.82 -4.52
C ASN A 24 -5.45 -1.54 -5.32
N ILE A 25 -6.70 -1.07 -5.16
CA ILE A 25 -7.87 -1.63 -5.83
C ILE A 25 -8.53 -0.59 -6.72
N ASN A 26 -9.03 -1.03 -7.89
CA ASN A 26 -9.75 -0.18 -8.83
C ASN A 26 -10.85 -0.89 -9.62
N ASN A 27 -10.96 -2.23 -9.53
CA ASN A 27 -11.99 -3.02 -10.17
C ASN A 27 -12.28 -4.32 -9.40
N MET A 28 -13.32 -5.04 -9.81
CA MET A 28 -13.79 -6.26 -9.16
C MET A 28 -12.76 -7.38 -9.19
N GLU A 29 -12.10 -7.59 -10.31
CA GLU A 29 -11.16 -8.71 -10.52
C GLU A 29 -9.94 -8.61 -9.62
N ILE A 30 -9.41 -7.38 -9.42
CA ILE A 30 -8.30 -7.13 -8.52
C ILE A 30 -8.72 -7.37 -7.07
N ILE A 31 -9.90 -6.86 -6.65
CA ILE A 31 -10.44 -7.12 -5.30
C ILE A 31 -10.57 -8.61 -5.04
N GLN A 32 -11.18 -9.35 -5.96
CA GLN A 32 -11.35 -10.80 -5.84
C GLN A 32 -10.01 -11.53 -5.76
N ALA A 33 -9.04 -11.17 -6.61
CA ALA A 33 -7.72 -11.79 -6.59
C ALA A 33 -7.02 -11.60 -5.25
N ILE A 34 -7.01 -10.37 -4.71
CA ILE A 34 -6.38 -10.04 -3.43
C ILE A 34 -7.06 -10.78 -2.28
N THR A 35 -8.38 -10.72 -2.22
CA THR A 35 -9.12 -11.27 -1.07
C THR A 35 -9.17 -12.79 -1.09
N CYS A 36 -9.23 -13.43 -2.28
CA CYS A 36 -9.09 -14.88 -2.40
C CYS A 36 -7.67 -15.34 -2.00
N ALA A 37 -6.62 -14.63 -2.41
CA ALA A 37 -5.25 -14.94 -2.00
C ALA A 37 -5.08 -14.80 -0.48
N ALA A 38 -5.56 -13.71 0.09
CA ALA A 38 -5.48 -13.45 1.53
C ALA A 38 -6.25 -14.52 2.33
N ALA A 39 -7.43 -14.92 1.87
CA ALA A 39 -8.19 -16.02 2.49
C ALA A 39 -7.46 -17.37 2.39
N ALA A 40 -6.91 -17.70 1.22
CA ALA A 40 -6.15 -18.94 1.00
C ALA A 40 -4.89 -19.00 1.91
N LYS A 41 -4.28 -17.86 2.20
CA LYS A 41 -3.11 -17.74 3.08
C LYS A 41 -3.44 -17.46 4.55
N ASN A 42 -4.72 -17.35 4.89
CA ASN A 42 -5.18 -16.96 6.23
C ASN A 42 -4.47 -15.68 6.72
N SER A 43 -4.42 -14.66 5.86
CA SER A 43 -3.74 -13.38 6.06
C SER A 43 -4.74 -12.24 6.16
N ALA A 44 -4.53 -11.33 7.10
CA ALA A 44 -5.17 -10.03 7.08
C ALA A 44 -4.63 -9.18 5.90
N VAL A 45 -5.44 -8.24 5.40
CA VAL A 45 -5.07 -7.43 4.23
C VAL A 45 -5.64 -6.01 4.33
N MET A 46 -4.95 -5.05 3.73
CA MET A 46 -5.49 -3.72 3.46
C MET A 46 -5.84 -3.61 1.97
N LEU A 47 -7.07 -3.19 1.70
CA LEU A 47 -7.50 -2.75 0.38
C LEU A 47 -7.42 -1.22 0.35
N GLN A 48 -6.52 -0.68 -0.46
CA GLN A 48 -6.32 0.76 -0.50
C GLN A 48 -6.76 1.38 -1.81
N VAL A 49 -7.26 2.61 -1.72
CA VAL A 49 -7.89 3.32 -2.83
C VAL A 49 -7.24 4.69 -2.96
N SER A 50 -6.61 4.93 -4.09
CA SER A 50 -6.10 6.26 -4.43
C SER A 50 -7.21 7.18 -4.94
N LYS A 51 -6.97 8.50 -4.98
CA LYS A 51 -7.89 9.47 -5.56
C LYS A 51 -8.21 9.17 -7.02
N GLY A 52 -7.21 8.69 -7.78
CA GLY A 52 -7.42 8.25 -9.17
C GLY A 52 -8.39 7.07 -9.27
N ALA A 53 -8.27 6.08 -8.37
CA ALA A 53 -9.18 4.94 -8.33
C ALA A 53 -10.60 5.32 -7.89
N LEU A 54 -10.75 6.24 -6.91
CA LEU A 54 -12.06 6.81 -6.53
C LEU A 54 -12.75 7.48 -7.72
N LYS A 55 -12.00 8.27 -8.48
CA LYS A 55 -12.52 8.95 -9.68
C LYS A 55 -12.90 7.98 -10.79
N PHE A 56 -12.13 6.90 -10.97
CA PHE A 56 -12.35 5.89 -12.01
C PHE A 56 -13.56 5.01 -11.71
N ALA A 57 -13.60 4.38 -10.54
CA ALA A 57 -14.61 3.38 -10.21
C ALA A 57 -15.82 3.93 -9.46
N GLY A 58 -15.65 5.05 -8.76
CA GLY A 58 -16.64 5.59 -7.84
C GLY A 58 -16.60 4.95 -6.45
N PRO A 59 -16.66 5.75 -5.37
CA PRO A 59 -16.50 5.25 -4.00
C PRO A 59 -17.60 4.27 -3.60
N GLY A 60 -18.82 4.45 -4.05
CA GLY A 60 -19.94 3.56 -3.76
C GLY A 60 -19.76 2.16 -4.36
N TYR A 61 -19.25 2.07 -5.60
CA TYR A 61 -18.95 0.77 -6.21
C TYR A 61 -17.80 0.06 -5.50
N LEU A 62 -16.72 0.78 -5.22
CA LEU A 62 -15.57 0.20 -4.50
C LEU A 62 -15.99 -0.31 -3.12
N LYS A 63 -16.70 0.53 -2.34
CA LYS A 63 -17.19 0.13 -1.02
C LYS A 63 -18.10 -1.09 -1.08
N GLY A 64 -19.06 -1.12 -2.01
CA GLY A 64 -19.97 -2.25 -2.17
C GLY A 64 -19.24 -3.56 -2.52
N MET A 65 -18.23 -3.51 -3.40
CA MET A 65 -17.41 -4.68 -3.74
C MET A 65 -16.56 -5.14 -2.55
N VAL A 66 -16.01 -4.20 -1.77
CA VAL A 66 -15.24 -4.53 -0.56
C VAL A 66 -16.13 -5.14 0.52
N ASP A 67 -17.36 -4.64 0.73
CA ASP A 67 -18.30 -5.24 1.65
C ASP A 67 -18.68 -6.67 1.26
N ALA A 68 -18.88 -6.91 -0.04
CA ALA A 68 -19.10 -8.27 -0.56
C ALA A 68 -17.89 -9.18 -0.26
N ALA A 69 -16.66 -8.69 -0.51
CA ALA A 69 -15.46 -9.46 -0.23
C ALA A 69 -15.31 -9.82 1.27
N VAL A 70 -15.61 -8.87 2.18
CA VAL A 70 -15.66 -9.15 3.64
C VAL A 70 -16.65 -10.24 3.98
N ALA A 71 -17.85 -10.18 3.39
CA ALA A 71 -18.90 -11.15 3.65
C ALA A 71 -18.56 -12.56 3.12
N GLU A 72 -17.94 -12.65 1.95
CA GLU A 72 -17.59 -13.91 1.29
C GLU A 72 -16.37 -14.58 1.90
N THR A 73 -15.33 -13.83 2.24
CA THR A 73 -14.05 -14.40 2.67
C THR A 73 -13.90 -14.55 4.17
N GLY A 74 -14.53 -13.66 4.92
CA GLY A 74 -14.44 -13.65 6.37
C GLY A 74 -13.08 -13.30 6.96
N ILE A 75 -12.17 -12.76 6.15
CA ILE A 75 -10.86 -12.29 6.61
C ILE A 75 -10.95 -10.86 7.19
N ASP A 76 -9.95 -10.47 7.97
CA ASP A 76 -9.80 -9.10 8.44
C ASP A 76 -9.34 -8.20 7.28
N ILE A 77 -10.19 -7.27 6.87
CA ILE A 77 -9.93 -6.30 5.81
C ILE A 77 -10.03 -4.90 6.40
N ALA A 78 -8.99 -4.06 6.18
CA ALA A 78 -9.07 -2.62 6.38
C ALA A 78 -9.23 -1.93 5.01
N LEU A 79 -10.22 -1.04 4.89
CA LEU A 79 -10.39 -0.20 3.69
C LEU A 79 -9.73 1.15 3.96
N HIS A 80 -8.77 1.52 3.11
CA HIS A 80 -7.84 2.62 3.33
C HIS A 80 -7.83 3.63 2.18
N LEU A 81 -7.86 4.93 2.50
CA LEU A 81 -7.54 5.99 1.55
C LEU A 81 -6.02 6.11 1.43
N ASP A 82 -5.51 5.94 0.22
CA ASP A 82 -4.09 6.03 -0.12
C ASP A 82 -3.76 7.42 -0.69
N HIS A 83 -2.75 8.11 -0.15
CA HIS A 83 -2.33 9.45 -0.54
C HIS A 83 -3.47 10.48 -0.61
N GLY A 84 -4.23 10.65 0.47
CA GLY A 84 -5.26 11.69 0.59
C GLY A 84 -4.62 13.09 0.55
N PRO A 85 -4.85 13.90 -0.52
CA PRO A 85 -4.11 15.15 -0.72
C PRO A 85 -4.66 16.32 0.11
N ASP A 86 -5.86 16.16 0.65
CA ASP A 86 -6.58 17.20 1.35
C ASP A 86 -7.54 16.60 2.39
N ILE A 87 -8.01 17.45 3.32
CA ILE A 87 -8.90 17.02 4.40
C ILE A 87 -10.29 16.66 3.88
N GLU A 88 -10.71 17.23 2.77
CA GLU A 88 -11.99 16.94 2.12
C GLU A 88 -12.03 15.50 1.62
N SER A 89 -10.95 15.03 0.99
CA SER A 89 -10.79 13.63 0.57
C SER A 89 -10.80 12.66 1.75
N VAL A 90 -10.16 13.05 2.86
CA VAL A 90 -10.17 12.28 4.12
C VAL A 90 -11.61 12.16 4.65
N LYS A 91 -12.35 13.27 4.73
CA LYS A 91 -13.74 13.31 5.21
C LYS A 91 -14.66 12.48 4.32
N GLU A 92 -14.55 12.64 3.00
CA GLU A 92 -15.35 11.90 2.02
C GLU A 92 -15.16 10.39 2.18
N CYS A 93 -13.94 9.90 2.29
CA CYS A 93 -13.67 8.47 2.48
C CYS A 93 -14.21 7.95 3.82
N ILE A 94 -14.09 8.72 4.90
CA ILE A 94 -14.67 8.37 6.19
C ILE A 94 -16.20 8.26 6.11
N ASP A 95 -16.87 9.19 5.41
CA ASP A 95 -18.31 9.18 5.22
C ASP A 95 -18.78 7.99 4.37
N TYR A 96 -17.93 7.48 3.46
CA TYR A 96 -18.16 6.21 2.74
C TYR A 96 -17.87 4.96 3.57
N GLY A 97 -17.42 5.10 4.82
CA GLY A 97 -17.17 3.98 5.72
C GLY A 97 -15.78 3.34 5.56
N PHE A 98 -14.79 4.11 5.15
CA PHE A 98 -13.39 3.69 5.23
C PHE A 98 -12.98 3.58 6.70
N THR A 99 -12.22 2.55 7.04
CA THR A 99 -11.78 2.27 8.41
C THR A 99 -10.36 2.78 8.69
N SER A 100 -9.67 3.21 7.64
CA SER A 100 -8.33 3.79 7.68
C SER A 100 -8.21 4.85 6.59
N VAL A 101 -7.51 5.93 6.85
CA VAL A 101 -7.25 6.99 5.87
C VAL A 101 -5.81 7.46 5.98
N MET A 102 -5.26 7.99 4.89
CA MET A 102 -3.99 8.70 4.91
C MET A 102 -4.19 10.16 4.52
N PHE A 103 -3.56 11.06 5.25
CA PHE A 103 -3.33 12.44 4.83
C PHE A 103 -1.88 12.62 4.41
N ASP A 104 -1.66 12.91 3.14
CA ASP A 104 -0.33 13.13 2.57
C ASP A 104 0.01 14.62 2.50
N GLY A 105 0.65 15.11 3.55
CA GLY A 105 1.17 16.46 3.65
C GLY A 105 2.66 16.59 3.30
N SER A 106 3.30 15.57 2.73
CA SER A 106 4.75 15.52 2.46
C SER A 106 5.27 16.62 1.53
N HIS A 107 4.37 17.25 0.77
CA HIS A 107 4.68 18.38 -0.12
C HIS A 107 4.67 19.76 0.57
N TYR A 108 4.15 19.84 1.81
CA TYR A 108 4.20 21.07 2.61
C TYR A 108 5.51 21.18 3.39
N GLU A 109 5.84 22.41 3.82
CA GLU A 109 6.86 22.63 4.83
C GLU A 109 6.47 21.95 6.15
N TYR A 110 7.47 21.56 6.96
CA TYR A 110 7.27 20.73 8.16
C TYR A 110 6.16 21.22 9.09
N GLU A 111 6.18 22.49 9.47
CA GLU A 111 5.18 23.06 10.40
C GLU A 111 3.77 23.09 9.81
N GLU A 112 3.64 23.29 8.51
CA GLU A 112 2.35 23.25 7.83
C GLU A 112 1.85 21.81 7.70
N ASN A 113 2.75 20.85 7.40
CA ASN A 113 2.43 19.43 7.40
C ASN A 113 1.90 19.01 8.79
N VAL A 114 2.63 19.32 9.88
CA VAL A 114 2.19 19.04 11.25
C VAL A 114 0.77 19.59 11.52
N LYS A 115 0.53 20.86 11.18
CA LYS A 115 -0.76 21.52 11.43
C LYS A 115 -1.92 20.84 10.70
N LYS A 116 -1.74 20.59 9.39
CA LYS A 116 -2.80 20.00 8.56
C LYS A 116 -3.04 18.53 8.91
N THR A 117 -1.96 17.78 9.15
CA THR A 117 -2.05 16.38 9.60
C THR A 117 -2.76 16.27 10.94
N LYS A 118 -2.47 17.16 11.90
CA LYS A 118 -3.17 17.20 13.18
C LYS A 118 -4.69 17.43 13.01
N GLU A 119 -5.08 18.36 12.13
CA GLU A 119 -6.49 18.61 11.84
C GLU A 119 -7.17 17.36 11.25
N ALA A 120 -6.51 16.68 10.32
CA ALA A 120 -7.00 15.44 9.71
C ALA A 120 -7.09 14.30 10.75
N ALA A 121 -6.08 14.18 11.64
CA ALA A 121 -6.06 13.17 12.70
C ALA A 121 -7.18 13.37 13.71
N ASP A 122 -7.39 14.61 14.18
CA ASP A 122 -8.48 14.92 15.10
C ASP A 122 -9.85 14.59 14.50
N TYR A 123 -10.04 14.87 13.20
CA TYR A 123 -11.29 14.51 12.53
C TYR A 123 -11.45 12.99 12.41
N ALA A 124 -10.45 12.26 11.93
CA ALA A 124 -10.50 10.80 11.77
C ALA A 124 -10.78 10.11 13.11
N HIS A 125 -10.07 10.48 14.17
CA HIS A 125 -10.27 9.94 15.50
C HIS A 125 -11.66 10.25 16.08
N SER A 126 -12.23 11.43 15.77
CA SER A 126 -13.62 11.76 16.18
C SER A 126 -14.68 10.83 15.59
N LYS A 127 -14.31 10.11 14.50
CA LYS A 127 -15.14 9.13 13.80
C LYS A 127 -14.75 7.68 14.10
N GLY A 128 -13.74 7.46 14.93
CA GLY A 128 -13.22 6.11 15.24
C GLY A 128 -12.43 5.48 14.09
N VAL A 129 -11.90 6.30 13.17
CA VAL A 129 -11.10 5.89 12.02
C VAL A 129 -9.62 6.17 12.33
N VAL A 130 -8.74 5.24 11.98
CA VAL A 130 -7.29 5.40 12.14
C VAL A 130 -6.71 6.18 10.97
N ILE A 131 -5.61 6.90 11.24
CA ILE A 131 -4.98 7.76 10.23
C ILE A 131 -3.48 7.51 10.10
N GLU A 132 -3.03 7.46 8.85
CA GLU A 132 -1.64 7.45 8.43
C GLU A 132 -1.23 8.84 7.95
N ALA A 133 0.04 9.19 8.11
CA ALA A 133 0.61 10.37 7.47
C ALA A 133 1.98 10.06 6.88
N GLU A 134 2.54 11.00 6.11
CA GLU A 134 3.85 10.86 5.49
C GLU A 134 4.81 11.97 5.91
N LEU A 135 6.05 11.57 6.22
CA LEU A 135 7.16 12.47 6.48
C LEU A 135 8.40 12.06 5.68
N GLY A 136 9.02 13.05 5.05
CA GLY A 136 9.95 12.86 3.96
C GLY A 136 9.20 12.89 2.62
N ARG A 137 9.91 12.85 1.50
CA ARG A 137 9.33 12.97 0.17
C ARG A 137 9.90 11.92 -0.75
N LEU A 138 9.06 11.01 -1.20
CA LEU A 138 9.45 9.93 -2.12
C LEU A 138 9.51 10.46 -3.56
N ALA A 139 10.56 10.07 -4.30
CA ALA A 139 10.63 10.31 -5.74
C ALA A 139 9.69 9.37 -6.51
N GLY A 140 9.36 9.77 -7.74
CA GLY A 140 8.64 8.93 -8.69
C GLY A 140 7.24 9.40 -9.00
N ILE A 141 6.50 8.57 -9.75
CA ILE A 141 5.15 8.87 -10.23
C ILE A 141 4.21 7.79 -9.76
N GLU A 142 3.18 8.17 -9.02
CA GLU A 142 2.07 7.30 -8.62
C GLU A 142 0.77 8.10 -8.67
N ASP A 143 -0.15 7.72 -9.55
CA ASP A 143 -1.39 8.44 -9.85
C ASP A 143 -1.16 9.95 -10.03
N ASP A 144 -1.70 10.78 -9.12
CA ASP A 144 -1.56 12.25 -9.15
C ASP A 144 -0.28 12.76 -8.48
N VAL A 145 0.51 11.88 -7.81
CA VAL A 145 1.78 12.21 -7.17
C VAL A 145 2.92 12.09 -8.17
N ASN A 146 3.63 13.19 -8.42
CA ASN A 146 4.80 13.22 -9.30
C ASN A 146 5.93 14.05 -8.66
N VAL A 147 6.98 13.37 -8.22
CA VAL A 147 8.12 13.99 -7.53
C VAL A 147 9.42 13.68 -8.27
N ASP A 148 10.13 14.75 -8.71
CA ASP A 148 11.46 14.60 -9.30
C ASP A 148 12.44 14.05 -8.25
N SER A 149 13.40 13.23 -8.69
CA SER A 149 14.41 12.65 -7.80
C SER A 149 15.29 13.69 -7.07
N ARG A 150 15.34 14.93 -7.57
CA ARG A 150 16.04 16.05 -6.94
C ARG A 150 15.27 16.66 -5.77
N ASP A 151 13.95 16.48 -5.75
CA ASP A 151 13.05 17.00 -4.72
C ASP A 151 12.71 15.95 -3.65
N ALA A 152 13.23 14.72 -3.81
CA ALA A 152 13.09 13.67 -2.82
C ALA A 152 13.93 13.96 -1.57
N THR A 153 13.33 13.76 -0.40
CA THR A 153 13.99 13.94 0.89
C THR A 153 13.77 12.76 1.80
N TYR A 154 14.84 12.25 2.41
CA TYR A 154 14.72 11.18 3.39
C TYR A 154 14.16 11.73 4.70
N THR A 155 13.34 10.91 5.36
CA THR A 155 12.76 11.24 6.67
C THR A 155 13.86 11.49 7.70
N ASP A 156 13.81 12.65 8.38
CA ASP A 156 14.68 12.94 9.51
C ASP A 156 14.19 12.18 10.77
N PRO A 157 15.07 11.40 11.44
CA PRO A 157 14.68 10.59 12.57
C PRO A 157 14.20 11.37 13.81
N GLU A 158 14.67 12.60 14.02
CA GLU A 158 14.23 13.44 15.14
C GLU A 158 12.88 14.07 14.82
N GLN A 159 12.72 14.56 13.60
CA GLN A 159 11.44 15.08 13.12
C GLN A 159 10.34 14.03 13.14
N ALA A 160 10.65 12.75 12.83
CA ALA A 160 9.66 11.68 12.83
C ALA A 160 8.98 11.51 14.21
N ALA A 161 9.75 11.52 15.29
CA ALA A 161 9.22 11.38 16.64
C ALA A 161 8.44 12.63 17.09
N ASP A 162 8.93 13.84 16.79
CA ASP A 162 8.23 15.10 17.03
C ASP A 162 6.91 15.18 16.25
N PHE A 163 6.94 14.78 14.97
CA PHE A 163 5.76 14.76 14.11
C PHE A 163 4.65 13.88 14.68
N VAL A 164 4.96 12.63 15.05
CA VAL A 164 4.00 11.71 15.65
C VAL A 164 3.45 12.26 16.97
N ALA A 165 4.31 12.81 17.83
CA ALA A 165 3.90 13.38 19.11
C ALA A 165 2.95 14.57 18.95
N ARG A 166 3.16 15.39 17.93
CA ARG A 166 2.36 16.62 17.69
C ARG A 166 1.08 16.36 16.92
N THR A 167 1.10 15.40 16.01
CA THR A 167 -0.07 15.09 15.14
C THR A 167 -0.99 14.04 15.73
N GLY A 168 -0.43 13.07 16.44
CA GLY A 168 -1.17 11.94 17.02
C GLY A 168 -1.61 10.90 15.98
N VAL A 169 -0.96 10.83 14.79
CA VAL A 169 -1.27 9.82 13.77
C VAL A 169 -0.96 8.40 14.26
N ASP A 170 -1.68 7.41 13.74
CA ASP A 170 -1.60 6.01 14.18
C ASP A 170 -0.49 5.21 13.50
N SER A 171 -0.03 5.67 12.33
CA SER A 171 1.11 5.09 11.59
C SER A 171 1.80 6.17 10.76
N LEU A 172 3.08 5.95 10.45
CA LEU A 172 3.90 6.91 9.73
C LEU A 172 4.57 6.28 8.51
N ALA A 173 4.25 6.79 7.32
CA ALA A 173 4.98 6.51 6.10
C ALA A 173 6.28 7.32 6.08
N ILE A 174 7.39 6.63 5.76
CA ILE A 174 8.74 7.21 5.79
C ILE A 174 9.48 7.01 4.47
N ALA A 175 10.33 7.98 4.14
CA ALA A 175 11.23 7.94 3.00
C ALA A 175 12.62 7.46 3.44
N ILE A 176 12.97 6.22 3.11
CA ILE A 176 14.27 5.59 3.44
C ILE A 176 14.93 4.93 2.24
N GLY A 177 14.55 5.31 1.01
CA GLY A 177 15.15 4.80 -0.22
C GLY A 177 14.19 4.04 -1.14
N THR A 178 12.89 4.02 -0.86
CA THR A 178 11.86 3.59 -1.81
C THR A 178 11.52 4.69 -2.82
N SER A 179 10.82 4.35 -3.90
CA SER A 179 10.37 5.29 -4.94
C SER A 179 9.08 4.80 -5.58
N HIS A 180 8.19 5.71 -5.95
CA HIS A 180 6.92 5.41 -6.59
C HIS A 180 7.06 4.95 -8.06
N GLY A 181 6.07 4.18 -8.56
CA GLY A 181 5.96 3.74 -9.96
C GLY A 181 6.84 2.54 -10.33
N ALA A 182 6.82 2.17 -11.61
CA ALA A 182 7.57 1.04 -12.15
C ALA A 182 9.04 1.35 -12.46
N TYR A 183 9.39 2.62 -12.66
CA TYR A 183 10.72 3.08 -13.11
C TYR A 183 11.51 3.70 -11.96
N LYS A 184 11.60 2.98 -10.84
CA LYS A 184 12.01 3.50 -9.54
C LYS A 184 13.49 3.86 -9.44
N PHE A 185 14.39 3.09 -10.09
CA PHE A 185 15.82 3.17 -9.77
C PHE A 185 16.67 3.21 -11.03
N LYS A 186 17.62 4.18 -11.10
CA LYS A 186 18.69 4.19 -12.10
C LYS A 186 19.88 3.26 -11.75
N GLY A 187 19.86 2.65 -10.53
CA GLY A 187 20.91 1.77 -9.98
C GLY A 187 20.30 0.64 -9.15
N GLU A 188 21.05 0.16 -8.14
CA GLU A 188 20.55 -0.80 -7.16
C GLU A 188 19.60 -0.12 -6.18
N ALA A 189 18.43 -0.74 -5.94
CA ALA A 189 17.53 -0.33 -4.88
C ALA A 189 18.16 -0.62 -3.51
N LYS A 190 18.16 0.36 -2.61
CA LYS A 190 18.71 0.20 -1.25
C LYS A 190 17.82 0.90 -0.23
N LEU A 191 17.52 0.21 0.87
CA LEU A 191 16.88 0.82 2.04
C LEU A 191 17.93 1.23 3.06
N ASP A 192 17.75 2.42 3.63
CA ASP A 192 18.55 2.92 4.75
C ASP A 192 18.03 2.33 6.08
N PHE A 193 18.47 1.10 6.38
CA PHE A 193 18.11 0.42 7.63
C PHE A 193 18.68 1.12 8.87
N GLY A 194 19.78 1.86 8.73
CA GLY A 194 20.31 2.67 9.82
C GLY A 194 19.38 3.81 10.19
N ARG A 195 18.77 4.43 9.20
CA ARG A 195 17.75 5.47 9.38
C ARG A 195 16.48 4.90 10.00
N LEU A 196 15.98 3.75 9.49
CA LEU A 196 14.84 3.05 10.07
C LEU A 196 15.06 2.76 11.56
N ALA A 197 16.22 2.23 11.92
CA ALA A 197 16.55 1.95 13.32
C ALA A 197 16.56 3.22 14.19
N LYS A 198 17.12 4.34 13.69
CA LYS A 198 17.12 5.62 14.42
C LYS A 198 15.73 6.20 14.58
N ILE A 199 14.87 6.11 13.54
CA ILE A 199 13.47 6.54 13.62
C ILE A 199 12.76 5.76 14.74
N THR A 200 12.88 4.43 14.73
CA THR A 200 12.27 3.56 15.74
C THR A 200 12.79 3.86 17.15
N GLU A 201 14.11 4.04 17.31
CA GLU A 201 14.73 4.40 18.59
C GLU A 201 14.21 5.75 19.13
N ASN A 202 14.06 6.75 18.27
CA ASN A 202 13.55 8.06 18.68
C ASN A 202 12.06 8.01 19.04
N LEU A 203 11.24 7.29 18.26
CA LEU A 203 9.84 7.03 18.63
C LEU A 203 9.74 6.36 20.00
N ASP A 204 10.59 5.37 20.28
CA ASP A 204 10.66 4.71 21.58
C ASP A 204 11.01 5.66 22.72
N LYS A 205 11.95 6.59 22.51
CA LYS A 205 12.33 7.64 23.50
C LYS A 205 11.19 8.60 23.81
N TYR A 206 10.35 8.91 22.81
CA TYR A 206 9.14 9.72 22.97
C TYR A 206 7.98 8.95 23.61
N GLY A 207 8.15 7.65 23.88
CA GLY A 207 7.14 6.81 24.53
C GLY A 207 6.26 6.02 23.56
N PHE A 208 6.45 6.15 22.26
CA PHE A 208 5.72 5.42 21.22
C PHE A 208 6.33 4.03 20.99
N LYS A 209 6.04 3.11 21.91
CA LYS A 209 6.53 1.73 21.81
C LYS A 209 5.79 0.98 20.69
N LYS A 210 6.56 0.18 19.92
CA LYS A 210 6.02 -0.64 18.82
C LYS A 210 5.22 0.19 17.80
N TYR A 211 5.70 1.40 17.49
CA TYR A 211 4.99 2.30 16.59
C TYR A 211 5.03 1.80 15.13
N PRO A 212 3.88 1.71 14.44
CA PRO A 212 3.82 1.16 13.09
C PRO A 212 4.46 2.09 12.06
N ILE A 213 5.46 1.60 11.36
CA ILE A 213 6.08 2.26 10.21
C ILE A 213 5.52 1.69 8.92
N VAL A 214 5.40 2.55 7.91
CA VAL A 214 4.86 2.23 6.60
C VAL A 214 5.88 2.51 5.50
N LEU A 215 5.94 1.65 4.48
CA LEU A 215 6.72 1.88 3.26
C LEU A 215 5.81 2.03 2.05
N HIS A 216 5.87 3.21 1.43
CA HIS A 216 5.31 3.51 0.11
C HIS A 216 6.36 3.26 -0.98
N GLY A 217 5.92 3.21 -2.24
CA GLY A 217 6.82 2.98 -3.37
C GLY A 217 7.63 1.68 -3.27
N ALA A 218 7.14 0.67 -2.56
CA ALA A 218 7.85 -0.54 -2.18
C ALA A 218 7.48 -1.79 -3.01
N SER A 219 6.69 -1.68 -4.09
CA SER A 219 6.37 -2.81 -4.98
C SER A 219 7.63 -3.54 -5.42
N ALA A 220 7.63 -4.86 -5.38
CA ALA A 220 8.79 -5.68 -5.70
C ALA A 220 9.05 -5.82 -7.20
N VAL A 221 8.06 -5.53 -8.04
CA VAL A 221 8.13 -5.57 -9.52
C VAL A 221 8.87 -6.81 -10.04
N ASP A 222 8.15 -7.92 -10.16
CA ASP A 222 8.73 -9.18 -10.64
C ASP A 222 9.19 -9.03 -12.11
N PRO A 223 10.49 -9.23 -12.41
CA PRO A 223 11.00 -9.17 -13.78
C PRO A 223 10.30 -10.12 -14.75
N THR A 224 9.85 -11.30 -14.26
CA THR A 224 9.17 -12.29 -15.13
C THR A 224 7.80 -11.79 -15.58
N VAL A 225 7.09 -11.01 -14.76
CA VAL A 225 5.84 -10.37 -15.14
C VAL A 225 6.06 -9.25 -16.16
N VAL A 226 7.16 -8.48 -16.02
CA VAL A 226 7.55 -7.45 -17.00
C VAL A 226 7.90 -8.09 -18.34
N GLU A 227 8.67 -9.18 -18.32
CA GLU A 227 9.02 -9.96 -19.53
C GLU A 227 7.75 -10.51 -20.20
N LEU A 228 6.82 -11.06 -19.43
CA LEU A 228 5.53 -11.56 -19.94
C LEU A 228 4.72 -10.42 -20.59
N CYS A 229 4.65 -9.24 -19.99
CA CYS A 229 4.03 -8.07 -20.61
C CYS A 229 4.64 -7.77 -21.99
N ASN A 230 5.97 -7.74 -22.06
CA ASN A 230 6.72 -7.40 -23.27
C ASN A 230 6.59 -8.48 -24.35
N GLN A 231 6.58 -9.76 -23.97
CA GLN A 231 6.34 -10.87 -24.89
C GLN A 231 5.02 -10.71 -25.64
N TYR A 232 3.99 -10.17 -24.99
CA TYR A 232 2.67 -9.94 -25.59
C TYR A 232 2.43 -8.47 -25.97
N GLY A 233 3.49 -7.78 -26.42
CA GLY A 233 3.41 -6.49 -27.11
C GLY A 233 3.40 -5.25 -26.23
N ALA A 234 3.71 -5.34 -24.94
CA ALA A 234 4.06 -4.17 -24.16
C ALA A 234 5.46 -3.65 -24.51
N GLN A 235 5.75 -2.41 -24.13
CA GLN A 235 7.06 -1.78 -24.32
C GLN A 235 7.60 -1.23 -23.01
N ILE A 236 7.53 -2.07 -21.94
CA ILE A 236 7.95 -1.69 -20.59
C ILE A 236 9.46 -1.90 -20.47
N LYS A 237 10.22 -0.81 -20.33
CA LYS A 237 11.68 -0.84 -20.25
C LYS A 237 12.16 -0.33 -18.90
N GLY A 238 13.08 -1.08 -18.26
CA GLY A 238 13.74 -0.62 -17.04
C GLY A 238 12.87 -0.61 -15.79
N ALA A 239 11.73 -1.32 -15.80
CA ALA A 239 10.93 -1.50 -14.59
C ALA A 239 11.72 -2.32 -13.56
N LYS A 240 11.88 -1.79 -12.35
CA LYS A 240 12.59 -2.42 -11.23
C LYS A 240 11.85 -2.09 -9.93
N GLY A 241 11.72 -3.08 -9.07
CA GLY A 241 11.14 -2.93 -7.74
C GLY A 241 12.17 -3.07 -6.62
N MET A 242 11.67 -3.11 -5.40
CA MET A 242 12.48 -3.39 -4.22
C MET A 242 12.73 -4.90 -4.09
N PRO A 243 13.97 -5.32 -3.76
CA PRO A 243 14.25 -6.72 -3.46
C PRO A 243 13.42 -7.24 -2.28
N ALA A 244 12.83 -8.44 -2.43
CA ALA A 244 11.97 -9.05 -1.43
C ALA A 244 12.66 -9.20 -0.06
N GLU A 245 13.94 -9.60 -0.04
CA GLU A 245 14.73 -9.74 1.17
C GLU A 245 14.90 -8.42 1.93
N MET A 246 14.97 -7.27 1.24
CA MET A 246 15.04 -5.97 1.90
C MET A 246 13.71 -5.61 2.55
N LEU A 247 12.59 -5.91 1.89
CA LEU A 247 11.25 -5.69 2.43
C LEU A 247 10.99 -6.61 3.64
N ARG A 248 11.39 -7.88 3.55
CA ARG A 248 11.34 -8.82 4.69
C ARG A 248 12.16 -8.34 5.87
N LYS A 249 13.36 -7.83 5.62
CA LYS A 249 14.21 -7.25 6.67
C LYS A 249 13.56 -6.01 7.28
N ALA A 250 12.99 -5.11 6.49
CA ALA A 250 12.28 -3.95 7.01
C ALA A 250 11.09 -4.35 7.89
N ALA A 251 10.29 -5.34 7.46
CA ALA A 251 9.18 -5.88 8.25
C ALA A 251 9.64 -6.48 9.59
N SER A 252 10.83 -7.11 9.64
CA SER A 252 11.39 -7.63 10.90
C SER A 252 11.93 -6.56 11.86
N MET A 253 11.89 -5.28 11.47
CA MET A 253 12.33 -4.16 12.32
C MET A 253 11.13 -3.41 12.92
N ALA A 254 10.34 -2.71 12.09
CA ALA A 254 9.19 -1.94 12.56
C ALA A 254 8.17 -1.66 11.44
N VAL A 255 8.45 -2.11 10.21
CA VAL A 255 7.55 -1.86 9.08
C VAL A 255 6.36 -2.80 9.17
N CYS A 256 5.18 -2.24 9.45
CA CYS A 256 3.93 -2.98 9.61
C CYS A 256 3.03 -2.97 8.38
N LYS A 257 3.28 -2.05 7.43
CA LYS A 257 2.53 -1.92 6.17
C LYS A 257 3.48 -1.70 4.99
N ILE A 258 3.22 -2.39 3.89
CA ILE A 258 3.94 -2.22 2.62
C ILE A 258 2.93 -2.02 1.50
N ASN A 259 3.02 -0.88 0.79
CA ASN A 259 2.16 -0.57 -0.34
C ASN A 259 2.56 -1.34 -1.60
N MET A 260 1.56 -1.93 -2.27
CA MET A 260 1.72 -2.73 -3.49
C MET A 260 0.66 -2.38 -4.53
N ASP A 261 1.07 -1.69 -5.60
CA ASP A 261 0.21 -1.31 -6.73
C ASP A 261 0.80 -1.80 -8.06
N THR A 262 2.03 -1.43 -8.36
CA THR A 262 2.68 -1.71 -9.66
C THR A 262 2.66 -3.20 -10.02
N ASP A 263 2.87 -4.11 -9.06
CA ASP A 263 2.80 -5.56 -9.27
C ASP A 263 1.43 -6.00 -9.79
N LEU A 264 0.34 -5.42 -9.26
CA LEU A 264 -1.03 -5.75 -9.66
C LEU A 264 -1.35 -5.22 -11.05
N ARG A 265 -0.98 -3.97 -11.33
CA ARG A 265 -1.17 -3.34 -12.65
C ARG A 265 -0.43 -4.11 -13.74
N LEU A 266 0.81 -4.48 -13.50
CA LEU A 266 1.62 -5.27 -14.42
C LEU A 266 1.04 -6.68 -14.61
N GLY A 267 0.67 -7.35 -13.52
CA GLY A 267 0.09 -8.69 -13.56
C GLY A 267 -1.21 -8.74 -14.35
N MET A 268 -2.14 -7.80 -14.10
CA MET A 268 -3.38 -7.68 -14.86
C MET A 268 -3.10 -7.46 -16.35
N THR A 269 -2.21 -6.53 -16.68
CA THR A 269 -1.85 -6.20 -18.05
C THR A 269 -1.22 -7.39 -18.77
N ALA A 270 -0.30 -8.10 -18.12
CA ALA A 270 0.35 -9.29 -18.67
C ALA A 270 -0.66 -10.41 -18.99
N ALA A 271 -1.52 -10.71 -18.03
CA ALA A 271 -2.49 -11.79 -18.17
C ALA A 271 -3.54 -11.51 -19.25
N VAL A 272 -4.09 -10.30 -19.30
CA VAL A 272 -5.05 -9.90 -20.35
C VAL A 272 -4.42 -9.91 -21.73
N ARG A 273 -3.21 -9.34 -21.88
CA ARG A 273 -2.48 -9.35 -23.16
C ARG A 273 -2.21 -10.77 -23.64
N ARG A 274 -1.72 -11.65 -22.75
CA ARG A 274 -1.50 -13.06 -23.06
C ARG A 274 -2.77 -13.74 -23.51
N ALA A 275 -3.86 -13.61 -22.74
CA ALA A 275 -5.12 -14.27 -23.06
C ALA A 275 -5.67 -13.87 -24.45
N LEU A 276 -5.62 -12.57 -24.78
CA LEU A 276 -6.09 -12.06 -26.08
C LEU A 276 -5.15 -12.41 -27.24
N ALA A 277 -3.85 -12.54 -27.01
CA ALA A 277 -2.91 -12.96 -28.03
C ALA A 277 -2.97 -14.46 -28.33
N GLU A 278 -3.14 -15.30 -27.31
CA GLU A 278 -3.26 -16.76 -27.43
C GLU A 278 -4.63 -17.20 -27.94
N LYS A 279 -5.68 -16.40 -27.68
CA LYS A 279 -7.06 -16.64 -28.12
C LYS A 279 -7.60 -15.39 -28.83
N PRO A 280 -7.18 -15.13 -30.10
CA PRO A 280 -7.54 -13.88 -30.79
C PRO A 280 -9.05 -13.69 -31.05
N ASP A 281 -9.81 -14.76 -30.99
CA ASP A 281 -11.28 -14.78 -31.13
C ASP A 281 -12.01 -14.60 -29.80
N ALA A 282 -11.29 -14.52 -28.67
CA ALA A 282 -11.90 -14.31 -27.36
C ALA A 282 -12.47 -12.88 -27.25
N PHE A 283 -13.78 -12.78 -27.08
CA PHE A 283 -14.51 -11.53 -26.89
C PHE A 283 -15.32 -11.46 -25.61
N ASP A 284 -15.44 -12.58 -24.87
CA ASP A 284 -16.13 -12.58 -23.56
C ASP A 284 -15.18 -12.14 -22.45
N PRO A 285 -15.45 -10.98 -21.80
CA PRO A 285 -14.58 -10.47 -20.72
C PRO A 285 -14.48 -11.42 -19.54
N ARG A 286 -15.50 -12.23 -19.27
CA ARG A 286 -15.45 -13.24 -18.18
C ARG A 286 -14.32 -14.25 -18.37
N GLY A 287 -13.96 -14.56 -19.63
CA GLY A 287 -12.86 -15.45 -19.97
C GLY A 287 -11.49 -14.81 -19.63
N TYR A 288 -11.12 -13.75 -20.37
CA TYR A 288 -9.78 -13.16 -20.23
C TYR A 288 -9.56 -12.41 -18.91
N LEU A 289 -10.62 -11.83 -18.29
CA LEU A 289 -10.52 -11.25 -16.95
C LEU A 289 -10.52 -12.33 -15.85
N GLY A 290 -11.19 -13.46 -16.09
CA GLY A 290 -11.10 -14.63 -15.20
C GLY A 290 -9.68 -15.19 -15.14
N ASP A 291 -9.03 -15.38 -16.30
CA ASP A 291 -7.63 -15.81 -16.38
C ASP A 291 -6.70 -14.79 -15.68
N ALA A 292 -6.95 -13.49 -15.87
CA ALA A 292 -6.18 -12.43 -15.23
C ALA A 292 -6.36 -12.42 -13.69
N ARG A 293 -7.57 -12.64 -13.19
CA ARG A 293 -7.83 -12.75 -11.74
C ARG A 293 -7.05 -13.90 -11.10
N MET A 294 -7.04 -15.07 -11.72
CA MET A 294 -6.28 -16.22 -11.21
C MET A 294 -4.77 -15.95 -11.21
N PHE A 295 -4.27 -15.30 -12.26
CA PHE A 295 -2.86 -14.93 -12.33
C PHE A 295 -2.47 -13.92 -11.24
N LEU A 296 -3.32 -12.91 -11.00
CA LEU A 296 -3.12 -11.95 -9.91
C LEU A 296 -3.18 -12.60 -8.53
N GLN A 297 -4.11 -13.54 -8.33
CA GLN A 297 -4.20 -14.26 -7.07
C GLN A 297 -2.87 -14.95 -6.74
N ALA A 298 -2.26 -15.62 -7.71
CA ALA A 298 -0.95 -16.27 -7.51
C ALA A 298 0.16 -15.25 -7.17
N ILE A 299 0.16 -14.06 -7.82
CA ILE A 299 1.10 -12.98 -7.48
C ILE A 299 0.90 -12.53 -6.03
N VAL A 300 -0.33 -12.30 -5.59
CA VAL A 300 -0.62 -11.84 -4.23
C VAL A 300 -0.26 -12.91 -3.20
N GLU A 301 -0.53 -14.19 -3.47
CA GLU A 301 -0.11 -15.30 -2.61
C GLU A 301 1.41 -15.33 -2.42
N ASP A 302 2.17 -15.17 -3.51
CA ASP A 302 3.63 -15.06 -3.44
C ASP A 302 4.10 -13.86 -2.58
N LYS A 303 3.45 -12.69 -2.76
CA LYS A 303 3.77 -11.52 -1.93
C LYS A 303 3.49 -11.75 -0.44
N ILE A 304 2.36 -12.39 -0.11
CA ILE A 304 2.00 -12.73 1.27
C ILE A 304 3.04 -13.67 1.89
N ASP A 305 3.47 -14.70 1.16
CA ASP A 305 4.43 -15.69 1.66
C ASP A 305 5.87 -15.14 1.71
N ASN A 306 6.36 -14.60 0.60
CA ASN A 306 7.79 -14.36 0.38
C ASN A 306 8.23 -12.92 0.64
N VAL A 307 7.35 -11.92 0.49
CA VAL A 307 7.66 -10.51 0.68
C VAL A 307 7.19 -10.00 2.03
N LEU A 308 5.93 -10.23 2.37
CA LEU A 308 5.28 -9.72 3.57
C LEU A 308 5.48 -10.65 4.78
N GLY A 309 5.41 -11.96 4.56
CA GLY A 309 5.45 -12.98 5.61
C GLY A 309 4.23 -13.01 6.50
N SER A 310 3.11 -12.52 5.99
CA SER A 310 1.86 -12.38 6.74
C SER A 310 0.95 -13.60 6.67
N ALA A 311 1.39 -14.69 6.01
CA ALA A 311 0.63 -15.94 6.00
C ALA A 311 0.34 -16.44 7.41
N GLY A 312 -0.93 -16.76 7.69
CA GLY A 312 -1.38 -17.21 9.02
C GLY A 312 -1.58 -16.08 10.05
N SER A 313 -1.49 -14.80 9.66
CA SER A 313 -1.60 -13.65 10.58
C SER A 313 -2.97 -13.47 11.24
N MET A 314 -4.00 -14.16 10.75
CA MET A 314 -5.34 -14.16 11.33
C MET A 314 -5.55 -15.19 12.47
N ARG A 315 -4.53 -15.92 12.85
CA ARG A 315 -4.58 -16.90 13.97
C ARG A 315 -4.44 -16.25 15.32
#